data_d4db7f0f33628b4c7c71daf539070d37
#
_entry.id   d4db7f0f33628b4c7c71daf539070d37
#
_cell.length_a   1.000
_cell.length_b   1.000
_cell.length_c   1.000
_cell.angle_alpha   90.00
_cell.angle_beta   90.00
_cell.angle_gamma   90.00
#
_symmetry.space_group_name_H-M   'P 1'
#
loop_
_entity.id
_entity.type
_entity.pdbx_description
1 polymer ?
#
loop_
_entity_poly.entity_id
_entity_poly.type
_entity_poly.pdbx_seq_one_letter_code
_entity_poly.pdbx_strand_id
1 'polypeptide(L)'
;MNIRLSRILIAAVCLSLCLMQVPVATAGHTAIVNDVTQLNPVTVDRVVTPYTVEELQALVRQHHGPISIGGGRYSMGGQTASEQTLHVDMRQLNRILRFDPPGKTITVEAGITWRAIQEVIDRHDLSLQIMQSYANFTVGGSLSVNVHGRYIGHGPLIGSVQSITVILANGDRIHASPTEHKEIFYGCIGGYGGIGIIVEATLSLADNQSVKRRVDYMTVQDYRDYFIQSIQSSPTVIFHNVDIYPPNYDHVVAVTWETTQEPVT
;
A
#
# COMPACT_ATOMS: atom_id res chain seq x y z
N MET A 1 -64.54 75.04 14.26
CA MET A 1 -64.14 74.14 15.33
C MET A 1 -63.14 73.18 14.77
N ASN A 2 -61.85 73.55 14.82
CA ASN A 2 -60.75 72.85 14.11
C ASN A 2 -59.92 72.03 15.10
N ILE A 3 -59.93 70.73 14.93
CA ILE A 3 -59.07 69.80 15.66
C ILE A 3 -57.83 69.55 14.84
N ARG A 4 -56.66 69.99 15.32
CA ARG A 4 -55.35 69.72 14.75
C ARG A 4 -54.87 68.32 15.15
N LEU A 5 -54.65 67.42 14.20
CA LEU A 5 -53.99 66.17 14.44
C LEU A 5 -52.47 66.40 14.55
N SER A 6 -51.90 66.04 15.69
CA SER A 6 -50.45 65.96 15.89
C SER A 6 -49.90 64.76 15.31
N ARG A 7 -48.91 64.87 14.37
CA ARG A 7 -48.13 63.81 13.82
C ARG A 7 -47.08 63.32 14.83
N ILE A 8 -47.24 62.11 15.35
CA ILE A 8 -46.25 61.45 16.14
C ILE A 8 -45.26 60.77 15.19
N LEU A 9 -44.01 61.21 15.16
CA LEU A 9 -42.93 60.64 14.40
C LEU A 9 -42.42 59.43 15.18
N ILE A 10 -42.72 58.20 14.70
CA ILE A 10 -42.15 56.98 15.28
C ILE A 10 -40.78 56.76 14.58
N ALA A 11 -39.69 57.04 15.28
CA ALA A 11 -38.34 56.69 14.85
C ALA A 11 -38.14 55.18 15.06
N ALA A 12 -38.18 54.43 13.96
CA ALA A 12 -37.79 53.02 13.98
C ALA A 12 -36.26 52.92 14.13
N VAL A 13 -35.80 52.56 15.32
CA VAL A 13 -34.42 52.18 15.57
C VAL A 13 -34.24 50.77 15.04
N CYS A 14 -33.68 50.63 13.83
CA CYS A 14 -33.20 49.35 13.33
C CYS A 14 -31.98 48.91 14.14
N LEU A 15 -32.18 48.09 15.15
CA LEU A 15 -31.12 47.37 15.84
C LEU A 15 -30.61 46.25 14.92
N SER A 16 -29.56 46.51 14.15
CA SER A 16 -28.83 45.48 13.41
C SER A 16 -28.15 44.54 14.40
N LEU A 17 -28.82 43.45 14.77
CA LEU A 17 -28.14 42.32 15.40
C LEU A 17 -27.21 41.69 14.33
N CYS A 18 -25.94 42.10 14.39
CA CYS A 18 -24.88 41.36 13.75
C CYS A 18 -24.74 40.01 14.48
N LEU A 19 -25.46 38.99 14.03
CA LEU A 19 -25.23 37.62 14.43
C LEU A 19 -23.82 37.26 13.97
N MET A 20 -22.83 37.45 14.83
CA MET A 20 -21.55 36.76 14.69
C MET A 20 -21.87 35.28 14.69
N GLN A 21 -21.90 34.68 13.48
CA GLN A 21 -21.83 33.25 13.34
C GLN A 21 -20.46 32.82 13.85
N VAL A 22 -20.39 32.46 15.13
CA VAL A 22 -19.30 31.70 15.69
C VAL A 22 -19.28 30.40 14.84
N PRO A 23 -18.21 30.09 14.10
CA PRO A 23 -18.14 28.82 13.43
C PRO A 23 -18.25 27.77 14.54
N VAL A 24 -19.36 27.05 14.57
CA VAL A 24 -19.46 25.81 15.33
C VAL A 24 -18.44 24.92 14.71
N ALA A 25 -17.28 24.79 15.35
CA ALA A 25 -16.34 23.74 15.02
C ALA A 25 -17.12 22.44 15.18
N THR A 26 -17.56 21.86 14.06
CA THR A 26 -18.05 20.49 14.05
C THR A 26 -16.90 19.67 14.60
N ALA A 27 -17.05 19.19 15.84
CA ALA A 27 -16.13 18.24 16.43
C ALA A 27 -16.05 17.07 15.43
N GLY A 28 -14.98 17.02 14.65
CA GLY A 28 -14.72 15.93 13.74
C GLY A 28 -14.66 14.67 14.59
N HIS A 29 -15.51 13.68 14.30
CA HIS A 29 -15.44 12.42 15.00
C HIS A 29 -14.09 11.80 14.69
N THR A 30 -13.18 11.80 15.66
CA THR A 30 -11.91 11.09 15.58
C THR A 30 -12.18 9.59 15.35
N ALA A 31 -11.34 8.96 14.55
CA ALA A 31 -11.46 7.53 14.26
C ALA A 31 -10.21 6.79 14.75
N ILE A 32 -10.37 5.53 15.11
CA ILE A 32 -9.24 4.67 15.46
C ILE A 32 -8.89 3.80 14.26
N VAL A 33 -7.63 3.89 13.84
CA VAL A 33 -7.03 3.01 12.84
C VAL A 33 -6.10 2.04 13.55
N ASN A 34 -6.22 0.76 13.24
CA ASN A 34 -5.35 -0.26 13.79
C ASN A 34 -4.74 -1.11 12.68
N ASP A 35 -3.64 -1.80 12.97
CA ASP A 35 -3.09 -2.83 12.10
C ASP A 35 -3.81 -4.18 12.31
N VAL A 36 -3.41 -5.20 11.54
CA VAL A 36 -4.04 -6.54 11.58
C VAL A 36 -3.88 -7.24 12.93
N THR A 37 -2.91 -6.86 13.76
CA THR A 37 -2.71 -7.44 15.11
C THR A 37 -3.67 -6.88 16.15
N GLN A 38 -4.27 -5.72 15.89
CA GLN A 38 -5.09 -4.94 16.82
C GLN A 38 -4.31 -4.46 18.07
N LEU A 39 -2.97 -4.43 18.01
CA LEU A 39 -2.12 -4.05 19.15
C LEU A 39 -1.62 -2.61 19.08
N ASN A 40 -1.79 -1.93 17.95
CA ASN A 40 -1.26 -0.59 17.70
C ASN A 40 -2.36 0.40 17.25
N PRO A 41 -3.36 0.69 18.11
CA PRO A 41 -4.41 1.65 17.78
C PRO A 41 -3.84 3.07 17.68
N VAL A 42 -4.17 3.77 16.59
CA VAL A 42 -3.79 5.17 16.34
C VAL A 42 -5.06 6.00 16.17
N THR A 43 -5.17 7.09 16.92
CA THR A 43 -6.29 8.03 16.79
C THR A 43 -5.99 9.02 15.67
N VAL A 44 -6.80 9.01 14.61
CA VAL A 44 -6.71 9.92 13.48
C VAL A 44 -7.88 10.93 13.52
N ASP A 45 -7.72 12.08 12.87
CA ASP A 45 -8.79 13.08 12.81
C ASP A 45 -10.00 12.58 12.05
N ARG A 46 -9.75 11.90 10.95
CA ARG A 46 -10.78 11.36 10.07
C ARG A 46 -10.23 10.27 9.16
N VAL A 47 -11.06 9.27 8.85
CA VAL A 47 -10.78 8.28 7.79
C VAL A 47 -11.59 8.63 6.54
N VAL A 48 -10.96 8.61 5.38
CA VAL A 48 -11.58 8.75 4.07
C VAL A 48 -11.19 7.58 3.19
N THR A 49 -12.14 7.16 2.34
CA THR A 49 -11.96 5.99 1.47
C THR A 49 -12.30 6.41 0.04
N PRO A 50 -11.34 6.88 -0.75
CA PRO A 50 -11.60 7.28 -2.14
C PRO A 50 -11.86 6.05 -3.01
N TYR A 51 -12.79 6.20 -3.96
CA TYR A 51 -13.14 5.18 -4.96
C TYR A 51 -12.48 5.45 -6.32
N THR A 52 -11.97 6.66 -6.52
CA THR A 52 -11.24 7.04 -7.75
C THR A 52 -9.98 7.83 -7.42
N VAL A 53 -9.03 7.81 -8.35
CA VAL A 53 -7.79 8.59 -8.23
C VAL A 53 -8.11 10.10 -8.24
N GLU A 54 -9.13 10.50 -9.00
CA GLU A 54 -9.59 11.89 -9.09
C GLU A 54 -10.18 12.38 -7.76
N GLU A 55 -10.95 11.56 -7.05
CA GLU A 55 -11.44 11.86 -5.69
C GLU A 55 -10.28 12.05 -4.72
N LEU A 56 -9.29 11.14 -4.74
CA LEU A 56 -8.10 11.25 -3.91
C LEU A 56 -7.31 12.52 -4.23
N GLN A 57 -7.12 12.83 -5.52
CA GLN A 57 -6.42 14.03 -5.97
C GLN A 57 -7.11 15.31 -5.50
N ALA A 58 -8.42 15.38 -5.62
CA ALA A 58 -9.22 16.51 -5.13
C ALA A 58 -9.11 16.66 -3.60
N LEU A 59 -9.13 15.54 -2.86
CA LEU A 59 -8.99 15.51 -1.42
C LEU A 59 -7.61 16.03 -0.99
N VAL A 60 -6.53 15.58 -1.63
CA VAL A 60 -5.16 16.05 -1.32
C VAL A 60 -5.02 17.55 -1.56
N ARG A 61 -5.58 18.08 -2.67
CA ARG A 61 -5.55 19.53 -2.97
C ARG A 61 -6.32 20.39 -1.95
N GLN A 62 -7.37 19.86 -1.36
CA GLN A 62 -8.23 20.58 -0.41
C GLN A 62 -7.75 20.46 1.05
N HIS A 63 -6.96 19.44 1.36
CA HIS A 63 -6.50 19.18 2.71
C HIS A 63 -5.16 19.89 2.98
N HIS A 64 -5.11 20.70 4.05
CA HIS A 64 -3.93 21.48 4.41
C HIS A 64 -3.20 20.97 5.65
N GLY A 65 -3.49 19.74 6.08
CA GLY A 65 -2.88 19.08 7.23
C GLY A 65 -2.08 17.84 6.83
N PRO A 66 -1.54 17.13 7.81
CA PRO A 66 -0.85 15.88 7.56
C PRO A 66 -1.81 14.79 7.10
N ILE A 67 -1.32 13.93 6.19
CA ILE A 67 -2.05 12.78 5.64
C ILE A 67 -1.30 11.51 6.02
N SER A 68 -1.98 10.50 6.52
CA SER A 68 -1.48 9.14 6.62
C SER A 68 -2.21 8.23 5.64
N ILE A 69 -1.54 7.15 5.20
CA ILE A 69 -2.01 6.30 4.11
C ILE A 69 -2.03 4.85 4.58
N GLY A 70 -3.16 4.18 4.45
CA GLY A 70 -3.32 2.77 4.80
C GLY A 70 -3.78 1.92 3.62
N GLY A 71 -3.14 0.76 3.45
CA GLY A 71 -3.59 -0.31 2.58
C GLY A 71 -4.15 -1.47 3.39
N GLY A 72 -3.59 -2.68 3.24
CA GLY A 72 -3.98 -3.88 3.99
C GLY A 72 -3.67 -3.84 5.48
N ARG A 73 -2.90 -2.87 5.95
CA ARG A 73 -2.52 -2.63 7.37
C ARG A 73 -1.75 -3.78 8.00
N TYR A 74 -0.84 -4.38 7.24
CA TYR A 74 0.03 -5.48 7.69
C TYR A 74 1.37 -5.03 8.28
N SER A 75 1.63 -3.73 8.39
CA SER A 75 2.77 -3.18 9.12
C SER A 75 2.44 -3.16 10.61
N MET A 76 2.92 -4.18 11.34
CA MET A 76 2.51 -4.51 12.70
C MET A 76 3.27 -3.75 13.79
N GLY A 77 3.66 -2.52 13.55
CA GLY A 77 4.34 -1.62 14.50
C GLY A 77 3.73 -0.22 14.50
N GLY A 78 2.45 -0.09 14.10
CA GLY A 78 1.75 1.19 14.07
C GLY A 78 2.05 2.09 12.86
N GLN A 79 2.87 1.62 11.89
CA GLN A 79 3.26 2.44 10.73
C GLN A 79 2.11 2.68 9.73
N THR A 80 0.95 2.07 9.94
CA THR A 80 -0.22 2.18 9.06
C THR A 80 -0.98 3.48 9.19
N ALA A 81 -0.74 4.26 10.25
CA ALA A 81 -1.40 5.52 10.52
C ALA A 81 -0.51 6.44 11.37
N SER A 82 -0.86 7.72 11.44
CA SER A 82 -0.24 8.70 12.35
C SER A 82 -1.32 9.51 13.06
N GLU A 83 -1.06 9.90 14.29
CA GLU A 83 -1.99 10.69 15.07
C GLU A 83 -2.28 12.05 14.42
N GLN A 84 -3.48 12.55 14.63
CA GLN A 84 -3.91 13.87 14.14
C GLN A 84 -3.77 14.04 12.62
N THR A 85 -4.00 12.97 11.85
CA THR A 85 -3.95 13.00 10.39
C THR A 85 -5.31 12.76 9.76
N LEU A 86 -5.47 13.24 8.52
CA LEU A 86 -6.44 12.67 7.59
C LEU A 86 -5.92 11.31 7.15
N HIS A 87 -6.58 10.22 7.56
CA HIS A 87 -6.19 8.87 7.15
C HIS A 87 -6.89 8.46 5.86
N VAL A 88 -6.11 8.15 4.83
CA VAL A 88 -6.62 7.68 3.53
C VAL A 88 -6.56 6.16 3.48
N ASP A 89 -7.72 5.53 3.41
CA ASP A 89 -7.86 4.08 3.21
C ASP A 89 -7.90 3.77 1.70
N MET A 90 -6.82 3.22 1.18
CA MET A 90 -6.62 2.99 -0.26
C MET A 90 -7.32 1.75 -0.81
N ARG A 91 -7.94 0.91 0.04
CA ARG A 91 -8.41 -0.43 -0.35
C ARG A 91 -9.53 -0.46 -1.39
N GLN A 92 -10.19 0.66 -1.65
CA GLN A 92 -11.22 0.77 -2.72
C GLN A 92 -10.61 1.13 -4.09
N LEU A 93 -9.36 1.59 -4.15
CA LEU A 93 -8.62 1.72 -5.41
C LEU A 93 -7.97 0.36 -5.74
N ASN A 94 -8.77 -0.59 -6.23
CA ASN A 94 -8.37 -2.01 -6.33
C ASN A 94 -8.64 -2.65 -7.69
N ARG A 95 -8.69 -1.84 -8.75
CA ARG A 95 -8.96 -2.31 -10.11
C ARG A 95 -7.69 -2.76 -10.82
N ILE A 96 -7.83 -3.72 -11.73
CA ILE A 96 -6.87 -4.00 -12.80
C ILE A 96 -7.18 -3.03 -13.94
N LEU A 97 -6.23 -2.16 -14.27
CA LEU A 97 -6.38 -1.11 -15.28
C LEU A 97 -6.00 -1.60 -16.67
N ARG A 98 -4.97 -2.43 -16.75
CA ARG A 98 -4.48 -3.06 -17.99
C ARG A 98 -3.84 -4.40 -17.67
N PHE A 99 -4.09 -5.38 -18.51
CA PHE A 99 -3.42 -6.67 -18.48
C PHE A 99 -2.99 -7.06 -19.89
N ASP A 100 -1.71 -7.35 -20.06
CA ASP A 100 -1.07 -7.74 -21.33
C ASP A 100 -0.33 -9.07 -21.11
N PRO A 101 -1.02 -10.22 -21.27
CA PRO A 101 -0.39 -11.53 -21.10
C PRO A 101 0.80 -11.78 -22.03
N PRO A 102 0.74 -11.48 -23.35
CA PRO A 102 1.90 -11.63 -24.22
C PRO A 102 3.10 -10.78 -23.82
N GLY A 103 2.87 -9.55 -23.38
CA GLY A 103 3.90 -8.63 -22.87
C GLY A 103 4.32 -8.90 -21.44
N LYS A 104 3.68 -9.86 -20.75
CA LYS A 104 3.91 -10.21 -19.34
C LYS A 104 3.90 -8.99 -18.43
N THR A 105 2.87 -8.14 -18.57
CA THR A 105 2.72 -6.94 -17.76
C THR A 105 1.30 -6.77 -17.25
N ILE A 106 1.17 -6.16 -16.07
CA ILE A 106 -0.11 -5.80 -15.51
C ILE A 106 -0.04 -4.40 -14.86
N THR A 107 -1.00 -3.55 -15.15
CA THR A 107 -1.17 -2.24 -14.50
C THR A 107 -2.37 -2.29 -13.58
N VAL A 108 -2.16 -1.92 -12.33
CA VAL A 108 -3.15 -2.05 -11.26
C VAL A 108 -3.22 -0.80 -10.40
N GLU A 109 -4.36 -0.60 -9.73
CA GLU A 109 -4.49 0.37 -8.65
C GLU A 109 -3.81 -0.14 -7.36
N ALA A 110 -3.30 0.78 -6.56
CA ALA A 110 -2.43 0.47 -5.41
C ALA A 110 -3.12 -0.28 -4.26
N GLY A 111 -4.43 -0.18 -4.14
CA GLY A 111 -5.21 -0.87 -3.09
C GLY A 111 -5.57 -2.31 -3.40
N ILE A 112 -5.29 -2.81 -4.61
CA ILE A 112 -5.50 -4.21 -4.97
C ILE A 112 -4.56 -5.13 -4.19
N THR A 113 -5.03 -6.33 -3.84
CA THR A 113 -4.19 -7.34 -3.18
C THR A 113 -3.46 -8.23 -4.19
N TRP A 114 -2.33 -8.81 -3.77
CA TRP A 114 -1.63 -9.81 -4.58
C TRP A 114 -2.54 -10.99 -4.94
N ARG A 115 -3.40 -11.42 -4.00
CA ARG A 115 -4.37 -12.49 -4.25
C ARG A 115 -5.28 -12.17 -5.43
N ALA A 116 -5.88 -10.99 -5.46
CA ALA A 116 -6.78 -10.61 -6.55
C ALA A 116 -6.06 -10.54 -7.91
N ILE A 117 -4.79 -10.18 -7.94
CA ILE A 117 -3.97 -10.23 -9.15
C ILE A 117 -3.71 -11.69 -9.55
N GLN A 118 -3.28 -12.54 -8.63
CA GLN A 118 -2.99 -13.95 -8.89
C GLN A 118 -4.20 -14.69 -9.46
N GLU A 119 -5.41 -14.46 -8.94
CA GLU A 119 -6.65 -15.07 -9.44
C GLU A 119 -6.95 -14.76 -10.91
N VAL A 120 -6.41 -13.65 -11.42
CA VAL A 120 -6.55 -13.26 -12.84
C VAL A 120 -5.43 -13.83 -13.69
N ILE A 121 -4.17 -13.62 -13.27
CA ILE A 121 -3.00 -13.98 -14.10
C ILE A 121 -2.74 -15.49 -14.19
N ASP A 122 -3.14 -16.25 -13.14
CA ASP A 122 -2.98 -17.70 -13.09
C ASP A 122 -3.71 -18.42 -14.25
N ARG A 123 -4.84 -17.87 -14.70
CA ARG A 123 -5.59 -18.38 -15.87
C ARG A 123 -4.85 -18.23 -17.20
N HIS A 124 -3.73 -17.52 -17.19
CA HIS A 124 -2.88 -17.28 -18.36
C HIS A 124 -1.49 -17.90 -18.19
N ASP A 125 -1.33 -18.84 -17.26
CA ASP A 125 -0.04 -19.46 -16.90
C ASP A 125 1.03 -18.43 -16.53
N LEU A 126 0.62 -17.33 -15.86
CA LEU A 126 1.50 -16.27 -15.40
C LEU A 126 1.50 -16.15 -13.88
N SER A 127 2.62 -15.71 -13.34
CA SER A 127 2.83 -15.39 -11.93
C SER A 127 3.41 -13.99 -11.76
N LEU A 128 3.32 -13.45 -10.55
CA LEU A 128 4.05 -12.24 -10.18
C LEU A 128 5.55 -12.55 -10.14
N GLN A 129 6.37 -11.69 -10.76
CA GLN A 129 7.81 -11.90 -10.79
C GLN A 129 8.42 -11.79 -9.38
N ILE A 130 7.97 -10.82 -8.58
CA ILE A 130 8.37 -10.65 -7.17
C ILE A 130 7.13 -10.27 -6.36
N MET A 131 6.90 -10.98 -5.25
CA MET A 131 5.89 -10.63 -4.24
C MET A 131 6.30 -11.17 -2.87
N GLN A 132 5.64 -10.73 -1.80
CA GLN A 132 5.79 -11.37 -0.49
C GLN A 132 5.06 -12.72 -0.46
N SER A 133 5.38 -13.52 0.58
CA SER A 133 4.76 -14.83 0.77
C SER A 133 3.28 -14.78 1.13
N TYR A 134 2.76 -13.64 1.61
CA TYR A 134 1.36 -13.51 2.02
C TYR A 134 0.58 -12.66 1.03
N ALA A 135 -0.40 -13.28 0.39
CA ALA A 135 -1.10 -12.71 -0.77
C ALA A 135 -2.14 -11.61 -0.46
N ASN A 136 -2.49 -11.39 0.83
CA ASN A 136 -3.49 -10.37 1.19
C ASN A 136 -2.91 -8.96 1.40
N PHE A 137 -1.60 -8.77 1.21
CA PHE A 137 -1.01 -7.43 1.18
C PHE A 137 -1.47 -6.67 -0.05
N THR A 138 -1.65 -5.35 0.10
CA THR A 138 -1.94 -4.49 -1.05
C THR A 138 -0.65 -4.13 -1.80
N VAL A 139 -0.77 -3.92 -3.11
CA VAL A 139 0.35 -3.51 -3.97
C VAL A 139 1.00 -2.23 -3.45
N GLY A 140 0.22 -1.19 -3.17
CA GLY A 140 0.74 0.09 -2.68
C GLY A 140 1.44 0.00 -1.33
N GLY A 141 0.90 -0.79 -0.39
CA GLY A 141 1.57 -1.06 0.89
C GLY A 141 2.89 -1.78 0.70
N SER A 142 2.93 -2.77 -0.19
CA SER A 142 4.14 -3.52 -0.52
C SER A 142 5.21 -2.65 -1.20
N LEU A 143 4.81 -1.77 -2.12
CA LEU A 143 5.69 -0.79 -2.77
C LEU A 143 6.23 0.22 -1.76
N SER A 144 5.37 0.72 -0.85
CA SER A 144 5.75 1.75 0.13
C SER A 144 6.89 1.30 1.06
N VAL A 145 7.02 0.00 1.31
CA VAL A 145 8.12 -0.56 2.13
C VAL A 145 9.15 -1.33 1.29
N ASN A 146 9.00 -1.34 -0.04
CA ASN A 146 9.85 -2.07 -0.98
C ASN A 146 10.13 -3.50 -0.52
N VAL A 147 9.08 -4.26 -0.30
CA VAL A 147 9.17 -5.62 0.25
C VAL A 147 10.01 -6.56 -0.60
N HIS A 148 10.48 -7.63 0.00
CA HIS A 148 11.07 -8.77 -0.69
C HIS A 148 10.25 -10.05 -0.46
N GLY A 149 10.43 -11.03 -1.31
CA GLY A 149 9.91 -12.39 -1.15
C GLY A 149 10.99 -13.37 -0.72
N ARG A 150 10.71 -14.65 -0.93
CA ARG A 150 11.63 -15.76 -0.65
C ARG A 150 12.42 -16.19 -1.89
N TYR A 151 12.38 -15.41 -2.96
CA TYR A 151 13.01 -15.73 -4.23
C TYR A 151 14.52 -15.77 -4.11
N ILE A 152 15.14 -16.81 -4.69
CA ILE A 152 16.59 -16.87 -4.86
C ILE A 152 16.96 -16.12 -6.14
N GLY A 153 17.99 -15.27 -6.07
CA GLY A 153 18.47 -14.49 -7.20
C GLY A 153 17.67 -13.24 -7.55
N HIS A 154 16.58 -12.96 -6.84
CA HIS A 154 15.81 -11.72 -7.00
C HIS A 154 15.95 -10.82 -5.77
N GLY A 155 16.02 -9.52 -6.02
CA GLY A 155 16.01 -8.49 -4.98
C GLY A 155 14.60 -8.13 -4.50
N PRO A 156 14.44 -6.94 -3.92
CA PRO A 156 13.13 -6.44 -3.48
C PRO A 156 12.21 -6.11 -4.67
N LEU A 157 10.96 -5.82 -4.34
CA LEU A 157 9.83 -5.63 -5.27
C LEU A 157 10.11 -4.65 -6.41
N ILE A 158 10.88 -3.59 -6.15
CA ILE A 158 11.26 -2.59 -7.17
C ILE A 158 11.86 -3.21 -8.43
N GLY A 159 12.53 -4.38 -8.31
CA GLY A 159 13.10 -5.10 -9.44
C GLY A 159 12.09 -5.62 -10.46
N SER A 160 10.80 -5.68 -10.10
CA SER A 160 9.70 -6.08 -10.98
C SER A 160 8.73 -4.95 -11.34
N VAL A 161 9.02 -3.70 -10.91
CA VAL A 161 8.18 -2.53 -11.16
C VAL A 161 8.66 -1.78 -12.38
N GLN A 162 7.80 -1.64 -13.39
CA GLN A 162 8.10 -0.87 -14.61
C GLN A 162 7.80 0.62 -14.42
N SER A 163 6.71 0.96 -13.76
CA SER A 163 6.32 2.34 -13.48
C SER A 163 5.33 2.43 -12.33
N ILE A 164 5.19 3.63 -11.77
CA ILE A 164 4.19 3.99 -10.79
C ILE A 164 3.52 5.31 -11.18
N THR A 165 2.27 5.51 -10.74
CA THR A 165 1.61 6.81 -10.73
C THR A 165 1.48 7.26 -9.28
N VAL A 166 1.88 8.50 -9.00
CA VAL A 166 1.94 9.09 -7.66
C VAL A 166 1.17 10.40 -7.62
N ILE A 167 0.44 10.65 -6.54
CA ILE A 167 -0.12 11.96 -6.21
C ILE A 167 0.81 12.62 -5.19
N LEU A 168 1.38 13.77 -5.56
CA LEU A 168 2.24 14.58 -4.70
C LEU A 168 1.41 15.41 -3.72
N ALA A 169 2.08 16.02 -2.71
CA ALA A 169 1.42 16.81 -1.67
C ALA A 169 0.64 18.04 -2.20
N ASN A 170 1.02 18.59 -3.37
CA ASN A 170 0.28 19.65 -4.04
C ASN A 170 -0.91 19.16 -4.88
N GLY A 171 -1.14 17.84 -4.92
CA GLY A 171 -2.16 17.18 -5.70
C GLY A 171 -1.79 16.95 -7.18
N ASP A 172 -0.54 17.13 -7.58
CA ASP A 172 -0.11 16.79 -8.94
C ASP A 172 0.01 15.28 -9.09
N ARG A 173 -0.50 14.77 -10.22
CA ARG A 173 -0.42 13.37 -10.60
C ARG A 173 0.79 13.18 -11.51
N ILE A 174 1.77 12.42 -11.08
CA ILE A 174 3.02 12.17 -11.77
C ILE A 174 3.14 10.69 -12.14
N HIS A 175 3.44 10.41 -13.40
CA HIS A 175 3.92 9.11 -13.84
C HIS A 175 5.43 9.04 -13.67
N ALA A 176 5.94 7.98 -13.04
CA ALA A 176 7.36 7.82 -12.76
C ALA A 176 7.85 6.40 -13.09
N SER A 177 9.05 6.30 -13.61
CA SER A 177 9.70 5.05 -13.99
C SER A 177 11.22 5.13 -13.75
N PRO A 178 11.99 4.07 -13.95
CA PRO A 178 13.45 4.13 -13.87
C PRO A 178 14.12 5.15 -14.83
N THR A 179 13.41 5.60 -15.86
CA THR A 179 13.91 6.53 -16.88
C THR A 179 13.21 7.89 -16.92
N GLU A 180 12.01 7.97 -16.32
CA GLU A 180 11.19 9.19 -16.27
C GLU A 180 10.86 9.53 -14.82
N HIS A 181 11.11 10.77 -14.37
CA HIS A 181 10.94 11.18 -12.96
C HIS A 181 11.53 10.16 -11.97
N LYS A 182 12.75 9.72 -12.28
CA LYS A 182 13.43 8.63 -11.57
C LYS A 182 13.58 8.87 -10.07
N GLU A 183 13.78 10.12 -9.66
CA GLU A 183 13.88 10.52 -8.24
C GLU A 183 12.56 10.26 -7.50
N ILE A 184 11.40 10.44 -8.16
CA ILE A 184 10.08 10.12 -7.62
C ILE A 184 9.90 8.60 -7.58
N PHE A 185 10.28 7.89 -8.64
CA PHE A 185 10.19 6.44 -8.71
C PHE A 185 10.97 5.77 -7.57
N TYR A 186 12.26 6.09 -7.46
CA TYR A 186 13.13 5.50 -6.43
C TYR A 186 12.84 6.04 -5.02
N GLY A 187 12.32 7.25 -4.89
CA GLY A 187 11.99 7.84 -3.60
C GLY A 187 10.65 7.38 -3.03
N CYS A 188 9.67 7.05 -3.88
CA CYS A 188 8.36 6.56 -3.42
C CYS A 188 8.39 5.07 -3.07
N ILE A 189 9.13 4.25 -3.84
CA ILE A 189 9.26 2.82 -3.55
C ILE A 189 10.24 2.63 -2.39
N GLY A 190 9.73 2.17 -1.24
CA GLY A 190 10.47 2.13 0.02
C GLY A 190 10.45 3.44 0.81
N GLY A 191 9.72 4.47 0.36
CA GLY A 191 9.67 5.80 0.97
C GLY A 191 8.55 6.00 2.01
N TYR A 192 7.81 4.96 2.36
CA TYR A 192 6.74 4.99 3.39
C TYR A 192 5.70 6.09 3.21
N GLY A 193 5.44 6.51 1.96
CA GLY A 193 4.50 7.59 1.65
C GLY A 193 5.03 9.01 1.88
N GLY A 194 6.31 9.17 2.23
CA GLY A 194 6.91 10.48 2.57
C GLY A 194 7.04 11.46 1.41
N ILE A 195 7.00 10.99 0.16
CA ILE A 195 7.07 11.84 -1.06
C ILE A 195 5.69 12.07 -1.66
N GLY A 196 4.84 11.04 -1.65
CA GLY A 196 3.52 11.08 -2.24
C GLY A 196 2.77 9.77 -2.10
N ILE A 197 1.54 9.74 -2.59
CA ILE A 197 0.64 8.59 -2.53
C ILE A 197 0.75 7.81 -3.82
N ILE A 198 1.29 6.59 -3.79
CA ILE A 198 1.28 5.67 -4.93
C ILE A 198 -0.18 5.25 -5.18
N VAL A 199 -0.68 5.49 -6.38
CA VAL A 199 -2.07 5.19 -6.75
C VAL A 199 -2.19 4.08 -7.79
N GLU A 200 -1.16 3.90 -8.65
CA GLU A 200 -1.11 2.86 -9.67
C GLU A 200 0.31 2.31 -9.78
N ALA A 201 0.43 1.07 -10.24
CA ALA A 201 1.70 0.46 -10.57
C ALA A 201 1.58 -0.44 -11.79
N THR A 202 2.61 -0.43 -12.66
CA THR A 202 2.81 -1.40 -13.73
C THR A 202 3.88 -2.38 -13.30
N LEU A 203 3.53 -3.67 -13.28
CA LEU A 203 4.35 -4.76 -12.78
C LEU A 203 4.71 -5.71 -13.92
N SER A 204 5.94 -6.23 -13.87
CA SER A 204 6.38 -7.36 -14.70
C SER A 204 5.87 -8.67 -14.13
N LEU A 205 5.46 -9.57 -15.02
CA LEU A 205 5.03 -10.92 -14.71
C LEU A 205 6.08 -11.92 -15.19
N ALA A 206 6.03 -13.14 -14.67
CA ALA A 206 6.83 -14.27 -15.06
C ALA A 206 5.93 -15.43 -15.52
N ASP A 207 6.50 -16.43 -16.21
CA ASP A 207 5.80 -17.68 -16.50
C ASP A 207 5.51 -18.41 -15.19
N ASN A 208 4.34 -19.02 -15.08
CA ASN A 208 4.01 -19.86 -13.93
C ASN A 208 4.83 -21.15 -13.99
N GLN A 209 5.21 -21.66 -12.83
CA GLN A 209 6.06 -22.85 -12.72
C GLN A 209 5.55 -23.76 -11.62
N SER A 210 5.51 -25.06 -11.89
CA SER A 210 5.28 -26.06 -10.85
C SER A 210 6.52 -26.21 -9.99
N VAL A 211 6.31 -26.20 -8.67
CA VAL A 211 7.40 -26.30 -7.70
C VAL A 211 7.15 -27.43 -6.70
N LYS A 212 8.23 -28.13 -6.32
CA LYS A 212 8.24 -29.16 -5.30
C LYS A 212 8.89 -28.63 -4.03
N ARG A 213 8.24 -28.84 -2.90
CA ARG A 213 8.75 -28.45 -1.59
C ARG A 213 9.68 -29.52 -1.02
N ARG A 214 10.87 -29.11 -0.57
CA ARG A 214 11.84 -29.92 0.18
C ARG A 214 12.10 -29.31 1.55
N VAL A 215 12.31 -30.14 2.56
CA VAL A 215 12.60 -29.73 3.94
C VAL A 215 13.83 -30.45 4.43
N ASP A 216 14.82 -29.70 4.88
CA ASP A 216 16.09 -30.20 5.39
C ASP A 216 16.32 -29.70 6.81
N TYR A 217 16.86 -30.57 7.69
CA TYR A 217 17.17 -30.28 9.08
C TYR A 217 18.69 -30.30 9.25
N MET A 218 19.24 -29.26 9.85
CA MET A 218 20.69 -29.17 10.07
C MET A 218 21.03 -28.23 11.23
N THR A 219 22.32 -28.18 11.59
CA THR A 219 22.80 -27.19 12.54
C THR A 219 22.93 -25.81 11.88
N VAL A 220 22.92 -24.74 12.68
CA VAL A 220 23.17 -23.38 12.20
C VAL A 220 24.56 -23.27 11.55
N GLN A 221 25.54 -24.00 12.09
CA GLN A 221 26.93 -24.01 11.56
C GLN A 221 26.99 -24.59 10.14
N ASP A 222 26.24 -25.67 9.86
CA ASP A 222 26.22 -26.33 8.55
C ASP A 222 25.41 -25.56 7.52
N TYR A 223 24.44 -24.73 7.96
CA TYR A 223 23.51 -24.04 7.07
C TYR A 223 24.19 -23.11 6.07
N ARG A 224 25.26 -22.40 6.48
CA ARG A 224 25.98 -21.49 5.57
C ARG A 224 26.51 -22.23 4.33
N ASP A 225 27.19 -23.33 4.54
CA ASP A 225 27.82 -24.10 3.45
C ASP A 225 26.74 -24.79 2.60
N TYR A 226 25.70 -25.31 3.25
CA TYR A 226 24.52 -25.83 2.56
C TYR A 226 23.87 -24.75 1.66
N PHE A 227 23.65 -23.53 2.15
CA PHE A 227 23.06 -22.45 1.39
C PHE A 227 23.90 -22.10 0.15
N ILE A 228 25.20 -21.92 0.31
CA ILE A 228 26.10 -21.55 -0.80
C ILE A 228 26.17 -22.66 -1.85
N GLN A 229 26.29 -23.91 -1.44
CA GLN A 229 26.51 -25.04 -2.36
C GLN A 229 25.22 -25.57 -2.99
N SER A 230 24.14 -25.61 -2.24
CA SER A 230 22.91 -26.31 -2.65
C SER A 230 21.75 -25.39 -3.02
N ILE A 231 21.76 -24.13 -2.55
CA ILE A 231 20.66 -23.20 -2.76
C ILE A 231 21.06 -22.08 -3.73
N GLN A 232 22.08 -21.29 -3.36
CA GLN A 232 22.47 -20.10 -4.12
C GLN A 232 22.95 -20.42 -5.54
N SER A 233 23.63 -21.54 -5.73
CA SER A 233 24.17 -22.00 -7.02
C SER A 233 23.22 -22.88 -7.82
N SER A 234 22.07 -23.24 -7.27
CA SER A 234 21.10 -24.13 -7.95
C SER A 234 20.32 -23.39 -9.01
N PRO A 235 20.22 -23.89 -10.23
CA PRO A 235 19.40 -23.31 -11.30
C PRO A 235 17.90 -23.65 -11.15
N THR A 236 17.53 -24.57 -10.26
CA THR A 236 16.15 -25.05 -10.08
C THR A 236 15.48 -24.50 -8.84
N VAL A 237 16.22 -23.94 -7.88
CA VAL A 237 15.65 -23.36 -6.66
C VAL A 237 15.04 -22.02 -6.98
N ILE A 238 13.72 -21.90 -6.70
CA ILE A 238 12.96 -20.67 -6.89
C ILE A 238 12.80 -19.93 -5.56
N PHE A 239 12.37 -20.65 -4.49
CA PHE A 239 12.15 -20.06 -3.17
C PHE A 239 12.95 -20.81 -2.12
N HIS A 240 13.39 -20.04 -1.12
CA HIS A 240 14.03 -20.61 0.05
C HIS A 240 13.78 -19.75 1.29
N ASN A 241 13.55 -20.40 2.42
CA ASN A 241 13.61 -19.79 3.74
C ASN A 241 14.12 -20.79 4.76
N VAL A 242 14.56 -20.26 5.87
CA VAL A 242 15.03 -21.04 7.01
C VAL A 242 14.41 -20.51 8.30
N ASP A 243 13.96 -21.41 9.14
CA ASP A 243 13.43 -21.13 10.45
C ASP A 243 14.40 -21.64 11.53
N ILE A 244 14.74 -20.78 12.48
CA ILE A 244 15.61 -21.10 13.62
C ILE A 244 14.74 -21.31 14.84
N TYR A 245 14.93 -22.42 15.57
CA TYR A 245 14.04 -22.81 16.65
C TYR A 245 14.64 -22.60 18.05
N PRO A 246 13.84 -22.09 19.00
CA PRO A 246 14.21 -22.06 20.40
C PRO A 246 14.27 -23.50 21.00
N PRO A 247 14.84 -23.69 22.19
CA PRO A 247 15.43 -22.64 23.04
C PRO A 247 16.88 -22.30 22.71
N ASN A 248 17.62 -23.19 22.06
CA ASN A 248 19.08 -23.05 21.91
C ASN A 248 19.50 -22.31 20.64
N TYR A 249 18.59 -22.23 19.64
CA TYR A 249 18.84 -21.61 18.33
C TYR A 249 20.06 -22.21 17.59
N ASP A 250 20.34 -23.51 17.83
CA ASP A 250 21.47 -24.25 17.28
C ASP A 250 21.09 -25.11 16.06
N HIS A 251 19.79 -25.26 15.78
CA HIS A 251 19.26 -25.99 14.64
C HIS A 251 18.32 -25.14 13.81
N VAL A 252 18.30 -25.47 12.54
CA VAL A 252 17.43 -24.82 11.54
C VAL A 252 16.60 -25.85 10.78
N VAL A 253 15.44 -25.39 10.30
CA VAL A 253 14.63 -26.08 9.31
C VAL A 253 14.66 -25.26 8.03
N ALA A 254 15.36 -25.76 7.03
CA ALA A 254 15.47 -25.14 5.71
C ALA A 254 14.33 -25.64 4.82
N VAL A 255 13.56 -24.74 4.26
CA VAL A 255 12.45 -25.05 3.36
C VAL A 255 12.76 -24.47 1.98
N THR A 256 12.82 -25.34 1.00
CA THR A 256 13.22 -25.02 -0.37
C THR A 256 12.10 -25.42 -1.34
N TRP A 257 11.82 -24.59 -2.33
CA TRP A 257 10.95 -24.92 -3.45
C TRP A 257 11.78 -24.92 -4.74
N GLU A 258 11.75 -26.05 -5.43
CA GLU A 258 12.48 -26.29 -6.65
C GLU A 258 11.50 -26.52 -7.80
N THR A 259 11.85 -26.08 -9.01
CA THR A 259 11.05 -26.38 -10.20
C THR A 259 10.92 -27.90 -10.41
N THR A 260 9.76 -28.36 -10.83
CA THR A 260 9.48 -29.77 -11.05
C THR A 260 8.60 -29.98 -12.29
N GLN A 261 8.72 -31.17 -12.89
CA GLN A 261 7.82 -31.66 -13.94
C GLN A 261 6.82 -32.71 -13.38
N GLU A 262 6.86 -32.95 -12.07
CA GLU A 262 5.90 -33.86 -11.42
C GLU A 262 4.49 -33.25 -11.47
N PRO A 263 3.43 -34.07 -11.63
CA PRO A 263 2.06 -33.59 -11.56
C PRO A 263 1.77 -32.85 -10.25
N VAL A 264 0.96 -31.80 -10.33
CA VAL A 264 0.46 -31.10 -9.14
C VAL A 264 -0.47 -32.02 -8.35
N THR A 265 -0.21 -32.19 -7.05
CA THR A 265 -0.98 -33.07 -6.15
C THR A 265 -1.99 -32.28 -5.33
#